data_9affb547602ffed690f37f2da173fd1f
#
_entry.id   9affb547602ffed690f37f2da173fd1f
#
_cell.length_a   1.000
_cell.length_b   1.000
_cell.length_c   1.000
_cell.angle_alpha   90.00
_cell.angle_beta   90.00
_cell.angle_gamma   90.00
#
_symmetry.space_group_name_H-M   'P 1'
#
loop_
_entity.id
_entity.type
_entity.pdbx_description
1 polymer ?
#
loop_
_entity_poly.entity_id
_entity_poly.type
_entity_poly.pdbx_seq_one_letter_code
_entity_poly.pdbx_strand_id
1 'polypeptide(L)'
;GVSESGTGSDAGPAQQVVDEIPAAGGKAVANIDSVAEWASANRIIQCATDSFGRLDVVVNNAGILRDRIFHNMSVEEWKMVIDVHLNGTFYMSRAAASIFRSEERGAFVHMTSTSGLVGNFGQANYAAAKLGIVGLSKSIALDMARFNVRSNCISPFAWSRLIGTIPSDTPEQQARLARIRTMETAKI
;
A
#
# COMPACT_ATOMS: atom_id res chain seq x y z
N GLY A 1 -7.31 5.61 9.43
CA GLY A 1 -5.87 5.66 9.23
C GLY A 1 -5.11 5.43 10.52
N VAL A 2 -3.82 5.31 10.41
CA VAL A 2 -2.88 5.25 11.53
C VAL A 2 -1.95 6.46 11.47
N SER A 3 -1.30 6.79 12.59
CA SER A 3 -0.25 7.80 12.64
C SER A 3 0.92 7.45 11.70
N GLU A 4 1.86 8.36 11.49
CA GLU A 4 3.09 8.10 10.72
C GLU A 4 3.90 6.91 11.30
N SER A 5 3.80 6.68 12.62
CA SER A 5 4.38 5.52 13.30
C SER A 5 3.62 4.22 13.06
N GLY A 6 2.48 4.24 12.40
CA GLY A 6 1.64 3.06 12.16
C GLY A 6 0.90 2.58 13.41
N THR A 7 0.74 3.44 14.42
CA THR A 7 0.03 3.14 15.67
C THR A 7 -1.24 3.95 15.79
N GLY A 8 -2.21 3.44 16.55
CA GLY A 8 -3.48 4.12 16.83
C GLY A 8 -4.49 4.04 15.67
N SER A 9 -5.62 4.72 15.87
CA SER A 9 -6.67 4.90 14.86
C SER A 9 -6.98 6.39 14.79
N ASP A 10 -6.68 7.01 13.66
CA ASP A 10 -6.98 8.41 13.39
C ASP A 10 -7.79 8.52 12.10
N ALA A 11 -9.03 8.95 12.22
CA ALA A 11 -9.92 9.18 11.09
C ALA A 11 -9.65 10.55 10.40
N GLY A 12 -8.97 11.48 11.07
CA GLY A 12 -8.78 12.84 10.60
C GLY A 12 -8.17 12.95 9.22
N PRO A 13 -7.01 12.32 8.95
CA PRO A 13 -6.39 12.39 7.62
C PRO A 13 -7.24 11.77 6.51
N ALA A 14 -7.98 10.68 6.79
CA ALA A 14 -8.86 10.06 5.82
C ALA A 14 -10.10 10.95 5.57
N GLN A 15 -10.67 11.55 6.62
CA GLN A 15 -11.80 12.45 6.51
C GLN A 15 -11.44 13.71 5.74
N GLN A 16 -10.25 14.28 5.97
CA GLN A 16 -9.77 15.43 5.22
C GLN A 16 -9.76 15.16 3.71
N VAL A 17 -9.24 14.01 3.28
CA VAL A 17 -9.24 13.62 1.86
C VAL A 17 -10.67 13.42 1.33
N VAL A 18 -11.56 12.83 2.14
CA VAL A 18 -12.98 12.69 1.78
C VAL A 18 -13.65 14.04 1.57
N ASP A 19 -13.30 15.04 2.38
CA ASP A 19 -13.87 16.40 2.28
C ASP A 19 -13.32 17.17 1.06
N GLU A 20 -12.10 16.89 0.63
CA GLU A 20 -11.46 17.49 -0.55
C GLU A 20 -12.01 16.95 -1.88
N ILE A 21 -12.32 15.65 -1.96
CA ILE A 21 -12.72 14.98 -3.22
C ILE A 21 -14.01 15.55 -3.85
N PRO A 22 -15.08 15.90 -3.09
CA PRO A 22 -16.28 16.50 -3.67
C PRO A 22 -16.04 17.84 -4.34
N ALA A 23 -15.10 18.64 -3.86
CA ALA A 23 -14.70 19.90 -4.48
C ALA A 23 -14.11 19.69 -5.89
N ALA A 24 -13.54 18.51 -6.15
CA ALA A 24 -13.05 18.08 -7.45
C ALA A 24 -14.11 17.30 -8.28
N GLY A 25 -15.38 17.27 -7.83
CA GLY A 25 -16.48 16.59 -8.52
C GLY A 25 -16.55 15.08 -8.30
N GLY A 26 -15.74 14.53 -7.38
CA GLY A 26 -15.74 13.11 -7.03
C GLY A 26 -16.68 12.76 -5.87
N LYS A 27 -16.75 11.46 -5.56
CA LYS A 27 -17.41 10.94 -4.36
C LYS A 27 -16.42 10.11 -3.56
N ALA A 28 -16.44 10.24 -2.24
CA ALA A 28 -15.58 9.49 -1.36
C ALA A 28 -16.27 9.12 -0.05
N VAL A 29 -15.78 8.06 0.56
CA VAL A 29 -16.16 7.62 1.90
C VAL A 29 -14.91 7.16 2.64
N ALA A 30 -14.78 7.52 3.92
CA ALA A 30 -13.67 7.04 4.75
C ALA A 30 -14.01 5.69 5.36
N ASN A 31 -13.01 4.80 5.40
CA ASN A 31 -13.04 3.58 6.21
C ASN A 31 -11.72 3.51 7.00
N ILE A 32 -11.80 3.21 8.30
CA ILE A 32 -10.66 3.20 9.21
C ILE A 32 -10.22 1.79 9.63
N ASP A 33 -10.82 0.76 9.06
CA ASP A 33 -10.46 -0.63 9.30
C ASP A 33 -9.00 -0.93 8.89
N SER A 34 -8.38 -1.89 9.56
CA SER A 34 -7.01 -2.30 9.28
C SER A 34 -6.93 -3.27 8.09
N VAL A 35 -6.04 -3.02 7.15
CA VAL A 35 -5.76 -3.97 6.06
C VAL A 35 -5.03 -5.24 6.56
N ALA A 36 -4.39 -5.19 7.73
CA ALA A 36 -3.63 -6.30 8.29
C ALA A 36 -4.51 -7.42 8.89
N GLU A 37 -5.83 -7.30 8.80
CA GLU A 37 -6.79 -8.25 9.34
C GLU A 37 -7.78 -8.70 8.26
N TRP A 38 -7.97 -10.01 8.12
CA TRP A 38 -8.87 -10.56 7.10
C TRP A 38 -10.33 -10.06 7.22
N ALA A 39 -10.88 -10.04 8.44
CA ALA A 39 -12.26 -9.56 8.65
C ALA A 39 -12.40 -8.07 8.31
N SER A 40 -11.41 -7.26 8.66
CA SER A 40 -11.36 -5.82 8.35
C SER A 40 -11.23 -5.57 6.85
N ALA A 41 -10.41 -6.33 6.14
CA ALA A 41 -10.28 -6.23 4.69
C ALA A 41 -11.62 -6.49 3.97
N ASN A 42 -12.41 -7.46 4.43
CA ASN A 42 -13.75 -7.71 3.90
C ASN A 42 -14.70 -6.51 4.16
N ARG A 43 -14.66 -5.90 5.36
CA ARG A 43 -15.46 -4.71 5.65
C ARG A 43 -15.07 -3.50 4.80
N ILE A 44 -13.77 -3.34 4.48
CA ILE A 44 -13.31 -2.27 3.57
C ILE A 44 -13.91 -2.46 2.17
N ILE A 45 -13.86 -3.67 1.63
CA ILE A 45 -14.45 -3.97 0.32
C ILE A 45 -15.97 -3.81 0.36
N GLN A 46 -16.65 -4.30 1.41
CA GLN A 46 -18.08 -4.12 1.59
C GLN A 46 -18.46 -2.64 1.67
N CYS A 47 -17.72 -1.83 2.40
CA CYS A 47 -17.94 -0.38 2.48
C CYS A 47 -17.93 0.28 1.09
N ALA A 48 -17.02 -0.13 0.21
CA ALA A 48 -16.96 0.39 -1.16
C ALA A 48 -18.21 -0.04 -1.97
N THR A 49 -18.61 -1.30 -1.92
CA THR A 49 -19.78 -1.80 -2.65
C THR A 49 -21.09 -1.21 -2.13
N ASP A 50 -21.24 -1.06 -0.81
CA ASP A 50 -22.42 -0.45 -0.20
C ASP A 50 -22.54 1.04 -0.55
N SER A 51 -21.42 1.76 -0.60
CA SER A 51 -21.41 3.20 -0.85
C SER A 51 -21.55 3.56 -2.33
N PHE A 52 -21.02 2.74 -3.24
CA PHE A 52 -20.93 3.08 -4.67
C PHE A 52 -21.65 2.07 -5.59
N GLY A 53 -22.16 0.95 -5.05
CA GLY A 53 -22.87 -0.08 -5.81
C GLY A 53 -21.98 -0.95 -6.70
N ARG A 54 -20.65 -0.70 -6.75
CA ARG A 54 -19.69 -1.41 -7.61
C ARG A 54 -18.27 -1.30 -7.07
N LEU A 55 -17.40 -2.19 -7.57
CA LEU A 55 -15.97 -2.13 -7.35
C LEU A 55 -15.24 -2.37 -8.67
N ASP A 56 -14.35 -1.48 -9.09
CA ASP A 56 -13.62 -1.58 -10.37
C ASP A 56 -12.11 -1.75 -10.16
N VAL A 57 -11.56 -1.11 -9.14
CA VAL A 57 -10.12 -1.10 -8.90
C VAL A 57 -9.83 -1.20 -7.40
N VAL A 58 -8.84 -2.00 -7.06
CA VAL A 58 -8.23 -2.01 -5.71
C VAL A 58 -6.80 -1.53 -5.82
N VAL A 59 -6.50 -0.43 -5.12
CA VAL A 59 -5.14 0.10 -5.01
C VAL A 59 -4.57 -0.27 -3.65
N ASN A 60 -3.66 -1.23 -3.60
CA ASN A 60 -2.99 -1.68 -2.39
C ASN A 60 -1.78 -0.78 -2.09
N ASN A 61 -2.06 0.35 -1.42
CA ASN A 61 -1.07 1.38 -1.10
C ASN A 61 -0.72 1.45 0.40
N ALA A 62 -1.51 0.86 1.28
CA ALA A 62 -1.27 0.88 2.71
C ALA A 62 0.13 0.37 3.07
N GLY A 63 0.80 1.04 3.99
CA GLY A 63 2.16 0.67 4.34
C GLY A 63 2.72 1.42 5.54
N ILE A 64 3.69 0.80 6.20
CA ILE A 64 4.45 1.31 7.33
C ILE A 64 5.93 1.00 7.14
N LEU A 65 6.80 1.70 7.85
CA LEU A 65 8.23 1.39 7.94
C LEU A 65 8.59 1.00 9.36
N ARG A 66 9.46 0.01 9.49
CA ARG A 66 10.15 -0.42 10.73
C ARG A 66 11.58 -0.78 10.34
N ASP A 67 12.33 0.26 9.96
CA ASP A 67 13.71 0.09 9.47
C ASP A 67 14.62 -0.25 10.64
N ARG A 68 15.37 -1.33 10.50
CA ARG A 68 16.33 -1.83 11.46
C ARG A 68 17.39 -2.68 10.77
N ILE A 69 18.65 -2.51 11.15
CA ILE A 69 19.72 -3.41 10.69
C ILE A 69 19.35 -4.85 11.04
N PHE A 70 19.56 -5.76 10.09
CA PHE A 70 19.04 -7.13 10.13
C PHE A 70 19.29 -7.86 11.45
N HIS A 71 20.49 -7.83 11.98
CA HIS A 71 20.83 -8.53 13.23
C HIS A 71 20.21 -7.93 14.51
N ASN A 72 19.64 -6.72 14.43
CA ASN A 72 18.94 -6.04 15.51
C ASN A 72 17.42 -5.96 15.26
N MET A 73 16.94 -6.44 14.12
CA MET A 73 15.51 -6.40 13.78
C MET A 73 14.74 -7.37 14.68
N SER A 74 13.73 -6.86 15.38
CA SER A 74 12.87 -7.70 16.20
C SER A 74 11.85 -8.49 15.35
N VAL A 75 11.35 -9.58 15.93
CA VAL A 75 10.29 -10.38 15.29
C VAL A 75 9.01 -9.54 15.12
N GLU A 76 8.74 -8.64 16.05
CA GLU A 76 7.58 -7.73 16.00
C GLU A 76 7.72 -6.73 14.87
N GLU A 77 8.89 -6.11 14.69
CA GLU A 77 9.18 -5.20 13.57
C GLU A 77 9.04 -5.91 12.22
N TRP A 78 9.50 -7.14 12.12
CA TRP A 78 9.30 -8.01 10.96
C TRP A 78 7.81 -8.26 10.70
N LYS A 79 7.10 -8.80 11.69
CA LYS A 79 5.68 -9.18 11.57
C LYS A 79 4.80 -8.00 11.18
N MET A 80 4.95 -6.85 11.86
CA MET A 80 4.15 -5.67 11.57
C MET A 80 4.26 -5.24 10.10
N VAL A 81 5.46 -5.25 9.53
CA VAL A 81 5.69 -4.86 8.13
C VAL A 81 5.11 -5.90 7.18
N ILE A 82 5.34 -7.19 7.43
CA ILE A 82 4.75 -8.28 6.62
C ILE A 82 3.23 -8.24 6.67
N ASP A 83 2.64 -8.05 7.85
CA ASP A 83 1.18 -8.06 8.03
C ASP A 83 0.50 -6.92 7.29
N VAL A 84 1.05 -5.71 7.34
CA VAL A 84 0.45 -4.56 6.64
C VAL A 84 0.69 -4.64 5.13
N HIS A 85 1.93 -4.92 4.71
CA HIS A 85 2.28 -4.86 3.29
C HIS A 85 1.87 -6.10 2.51
N LEU A 86 2.34 -7.28 2.93
CA LEU A 86 2.14 -8.51 2.16
C LEU A 86 0.80 -9.16 2.47
N ASN A 87 0.52 -9.42 3.74
CA ASN A 87 -0.74 -10.02 4.16
C ASN A 87 -1.92 -9.09 3.85
N GLY A 88 -1.78 -7.77 4.10
CA GLY A 88 -2.78 -6.77 3.77
C GLY A 88 -3.08 -6.70 2.27
N THR A 89 -2.06 -6.72 1.42
CA THR A 89 -2.24 -6.80 -0.03
C THR A 89 -2.97 -8.07 -0.44
N PHE A 90 -2.62 -9.21 0.15
CA PHE A 90 -3.33 -10.48 -0.09
C PHE A 90 -4.78 -10.41 0.37
N TYR A 91 -5.05 -9.95 1.59
CA TYR A 91 -6.41 -9.88 2.15
C TYR A 91 -7.33 -8.98 1.32
N MET A 92 -6.89 -7.77 0.99
CA MET A 92 -7.65 -6.84 0.17
C MET A 92 -7.92 -7.41 -1.22
N SER A 93 -6.91 -7.98 -1.86
CA SER A 93 -7.05 -8.57 -3.20
C SER A 93 -7.97 -9.80 -3.16
N ARG A 94 -7.83 -10.67 -2.16
CA ARG A 94 -8.67 -11.87 -2.02
C ARG A 94 -10.14 -11.51 -1.73
N ALA A 95 -10.40 -10.49 -0.92
CA ALA A 95 -11.75 -10.01 -0.65
C ALA A 95 -12.44 -9.49 -1.91
N ALA A 96 -11.73 -8.75 -2.77
CA ALA A 96 -12.25 -8.21 -4.02
C ALA A 96 -12.34 -9.24 -5.16
N ALA A 97 -11.52 -10.30 -5.12
CA ALA A 97 -11.38 -11.24 -6.23
C ALA A 97 -12.69 -11.93 -6.62
N SER A 98 -13.58 -12.24 -5.65
CA SER A 98 -14.87 -12.88 -5.94
C SER A 98 -15.80 -11.94 -6.72
N ILE A 99 -15.79 -10.65 -6.41
CA ILE A 99 -16.57 -9.62 -7.11
C ILE A 99 -16.03 -9.47 -8.54
N PHE A 100 -14.74 -9.25 -8.70
CA PHE A 100 -14.12 -9.09 -10.02
C PHE A 100 -14.31 -10.32 -10.92
N ARG A 101 -14.22 -11.52 -10.31
CA ARG A 101 -14.49 -12.77 -11.03
C ARG A 101 -15.94 -12.84 -11.53
N SER A 102 -16.92 -12.52 -10.69
CA SER A 102 -18.34 -12.60 -11.07
C SER A 102 -18.74 -11.56 -12.10
N GLU A 103 -18.08 -10.39 -12.07
CA GLU A 103 -18.34 -9.30 -13.01
C GLU A 103 -17.48 -9.37 -14.28
N GLU A 104 -16.54 -10.33 -14.37
CA GLU A 104 -15.56 -10.50 -15.45
C GLU A 104 -14.81 -9.20 -15.80
N ARG A 105 -14.51 -8.41 -14.78
CA ARG A 105 -13.78 -7.15 -14.90
C ARG A 105 -13.19 -6.75 -13.56
N GLY A 106 -12.08 -6.03 -13.60
CA GLY A 106 -11.44 -5.45 -12.44
C GLY A 106 -9.95 -5.22 -12.63
N ALA A 107 -9.37 -4.46 -11.72
CA ALA A 107 -7.95 -4.25 -11.73
C ALA A 107 -7.39 -4.16 -10.29
N PHE A 108 -6.26 -4.79 -10.09
CA PHE A 108 -5.41 -4.61 -8.91
C PHE A 108 -4.20 -3.77 -9.27
N VAL A 109 -3.89 -2.81 -8.43
CA VAL A 109 -2.68 -2.00 -8.48
C VAL A 109 -1.96 -2.15 -7.14
N HIS A 110 -0.75 -2.68 -7.17
CA HIS A 110 0.03 -2.97 -5.97
C HIS A 110 1.27 -2.08 -5.89
N MET A 111 1.46 -1.42 -4.76
CA MET A 111 2.66 -0.63 -4.53
C MET A 111 3.82 -1.52 -4.07
N THR A 112 4.76 -1.79 -4.97
CA THR A 112 6.05 -2.40 -4.64
C THR A 112 7.11 -1.32 -4.34
N SER A 113 8.38 -1.65 -4.42
CA SER A 113 9.48 -0.72 -4.17
C SER A 113 10.76 -1.21 -4.83
N THR A 114 11.64 -0.28 -5.22
CA THR A 114 13.02 -0.59 -5.59
C THR A 114 13.75 -1.33 -4.47
N SER A 115 13.44 -1.05 -3.19
CA SER A 115 14.00 -1.81 -2.06
C SER A 115 13.67 -3.30 -2.13
N GLY A 116 12.49 -3.68 -2.64
CA GLY A 116 12.13 -5.08 -2.86
C GLY A 116 12.89 -5.70 -4.03
N LEU A 117 13.18 -4.92 -5.07
CA LEU A 117 13.81 -5.44 -6.29
C LEU A 117 15.33 -5.60 -6.16
N VAL A 118 16.01 -4.71 -5.43
CA VAL A 118 17.47 -4.68 -5.32
C VAL A 118 17.99 -4.75 -3.88
N GLY A 119 17.10 -4.70 -2.88
CA GLY A 119 17.46 -4.60 -1.47
C GLY A 119 17.72 -3.15 -1.03
N ASN A 120 17.65 -2.92 0.29
CA ASN A 120 18.03 -1.66 0.91
C ASN A 120 18.52 -1.88 2.34
N PHE A 121 19.44 -1.05 2.78
CA PHE A 121 20.01 -1.12 4.13
C PHE A 121 18.94 -0.92 5.20
N GLY A 122 18.91 -1.81 6.20
CA GLY A 122 17.96 -1.75 7.30
C GLY A 122 16.52 -2.12 6.95
N GLN A 123 16.22 -2.59 5.74
CA GLN A 123 14.87 -2.84 5.25
C GLN A 123 14.60 -4.30 4.88
N ALA A 124 15.17 -5.26 5.59
CA ALA A 124 14.98 -6.69 5.28
C ALA A 124 13.50 -7.10 5.29
N ASN A 125 12.72 -6.65 6.28
CA ASN A 125 11.28 -6.87 6.38
C ASN A 125 10.51 -6.22 5.20
N TYR A 126 10.79 -4.95 4.94
CA TYR A 126 10.13 -4.18 3.89
C TYR A 126 10.48 -4.71 2.50
N ALA A 127 11.76 -5.00 2.24
CA ALA A 127 12.23 -5.55 0.97
C ALA A 127 11.58 -6.92 0.69
N ALA A 128 11.52 -7.80 1.69
CA ALA A 128 10.86 -9.11 1.58
C ALA A 128 9.37 -8.96 1.24
N ALA A 129 8.65 -8.07 1.96
CA ALA A 129 7.24 -7.80 1.69
C ALA A 129 7.02 -7.26 0.27
N LYS A 130 7.83 -6.27 -0.16
CA LYS A 130 7.66 -5.61 -1.45
C LYS A 130 8.01 -6.50 -2.64
N LEU A 131 8.99 -7.42 -2.49
CA LEU A 131 9.26 -8.45 -3.49
C LEU A 131 8.17 -9.53 -3.48
N GLY A 132 7.67 -9.93 -2.31
CA GLY A 132 6.55 -10.85 -2.16
C GLY A 132 5.28 -10.37 -2.88
N ILE A 133 5.00 -9.05 -2.82
CA ILE A 133 3.89 -8.42 -3.57
C ILE A 133 4.06 -8.61 -5.09
N VAL A 134 5.28 -8.53 -5.61
CA VAL A 134 5.51 -8.76 -7.05
C VAL A 134 5.16 -10.20 -7.45
N GLY A 135 5.58 -11.18 -6.65
CA GLY A 135 5.23 -12.59 -6.85
C GLY A 135 3.71 -12.82 -6.79
N LEU A 136 3.07 -12.26 -5.74
CA LEU A 136 1.62 -12.32 -5.57
C LEU A 136 0.87 -11.71 -6.77
N SER A 137 1.27 -10.52 -7.21
CA SER A 137 0.64 -9.84 -8.34
C SER A 137 0.72 -10.65 -9.64
N LYS A 138 1.89 -11.26 -9.92
CA LYS A 138 2.06 -12.13 -11.09
C LYS A 138 1.15 -13.35 -11.03
N SER A 139 1.01 -14.00 -9.89
CA SER A 139 0.12 -15.13 -9.69
C SER A 139 -1.35 -14.74 -9.87
N ILE A 140 -1.79 -13.62 -9.26
CA ILE A 140 -3.14 -13.10 -9.45
C ILE A 140 -3.41 -12.82 -10.94
N ALA A 141 -2.45 -12.21 -11.65
CA ALA A 141 -2.60 -11.91 -13.08
C ALA A 141 -2.84 -13.17 -13.91
N LEU A 142 -2.15 -14.28 -13.62
CA LEU A 142 -2.33 -15.57 -14.31
C LEU A 142 -3.68 -16.22 -13.94
N ASP A 143 -4.01 -16.29 -12.65
CA ASP A 143 -5.22 -16.96 -12.16
C ASP A 143 -6.50 -16.23 -12.60
N MET A 144 -6.45 -14.93 -12.73
CA MET A 144 -7.61 -14.08 -12.98
C MET A 144 -7.73 -13.61 -14.45
N ALA A 145 -6.74 -13.92 -15.31
CA ALA A 145 -6.72 -13.49 -16.72
C ALA A 145 -7.99 -13.88 -17.49
N ARG A 146 -8.47 -15.11 -17.30
CA ARG A 146 -9.69 -15.61 -17.97
C ARG A 146 -10.97 -14.87 -17.59
N PHE A 147 -10.95 -14.10 -16.51
CA PHE A 147 -12.05 -13.25 -16.04
C PHE A 147 -11.84 -11.77 -16.39
N ASN A 148 -10.92 -11.46 -17.30
CA ASN A 148 -10.59 -10.09 -17.69
C ASN A 148 -10.18 -9.20 -16.51
N VAL A 149 -9.52 -9.77 -15.48
CA VAL A 149 -9.01 -9.07 -14.32
C VAL A 149 -7.51 -8.88 -14.45
N ARG A 150 -7.06 -7.66 -14.29
CA ARG A 150 -5.64 -7.29 -14.40
C ARG A 150 -5.02 -7.12 -13.02
N SER A 151 -3.75 -7.48 -12.90
CA SER A 151 -2.96 -7.25 -11.68
C SER A 151 -1.59 -6.68 -12.06
N ASN A 152 -1.27 -5.51 -11.56
CA ASN A 152 -0.06 -4.77 -11.90
C ASN A 152 0.65 -4.24 -10.66
N CYS A 153 1.96 -4.08 -10.74
CA CYS A 153 2.79 -3.46 -9.72
C CYS A 153 3.30 -2.09 -10.19
N ILE A 154 3.31 -1.14 -9.27
CA ILE A 154 4.02 0.13 -9.42
C ILE A 154 5.16 0.16 -8.40
N SER A 155 6.36 0.48 -8.87
CA SER A 155 7.53 0.77 -8.01
C SER A 155 7.77 2.28 -8.03
N PRO A 156 7.11 3.05 -7.16
CA PRO A 156 7.16 4.50 -7.21
C PRO A 156 8.53 5.01 -6.79
N PHE A 157 8.95 6.11 -7.39
CA PHE A 157 10.14 6.84 -6.99
C PHE A 157 9.83 8.34 -6.93
N ALA A 158 9.24 8.77 -5.81
CA ALA A 158 8.84 10.15 -5.59
C ALA A 158 8.96 10.53 -4.12
N TRP A 159 8.97 11.83 -3.87
CA TRP A 159 8.91 12.36 -2.50
C TRP A 159 7.60 11.93 -1.81
N SER A 160 7.71 11.45 -0.59
CA SER A 160 6.57 11.15 0.28
C SER A 160 6.93 11.43 1.75
N ARG A 161 5.91 11.50 2.60
CA ARG A 161 6.11 11.63 4.05
C ARG A 161 6.97 10.50 4.63
N LEU A 162 6.84 9.27 4.11
CA LEU A 162 7.65 8.13 4.52
C LEU A 162 9.14 8.33 4.20
N ILE A 163 9.48 8.96 3.07
CA ILE A 163 10.87 9.29 2.73
C ILE A 163 11.41 10.38 3.66
N GLY A 164 10.55 11.29 4.12
CA GLY A 164 10.90 12.33 5.08
C GLY A 164 11.31 11.82 6.47
N THR A 165 10.98 10.57 6.81
CA THR A 165 11.40 9.95 8.10
C THR A 165 12.79 9.32 8.05
N ILE A 166 13.43 9.25 6.87
CA ILE A 166 14.79 8.71 6.72
C ILE A 166 15.80 9.69 7.36
N PRO A 167 16.65 9.22 8.29
CA PRO A 167 17.67 10.07 8.89
C PRO A 167 18.56 10.74 7.84
N SER A 168 18.90 12.00 8.03
CA SER A 168 19.72 12.80 7.09
C SER A 168 20.83 13.54 7.85
N ASP A 169 21.63 12.76 8.57
CA ASP A 169 22.65 13.27 9.46
C ASP A 169 23.98 13.62 8.73
N THR A 170 24.15 13.11 7.50
CA THR A 170 25.34 13.38 6.70
C THR A 170 25.05 14.30 5.50
N PRO A 171 26.06 15.06 5.02
CA PRO A 171 25.92 15.91 3.83
C PRO A 171 25.44 15.14 2.58
N GLU A 172 25.91 13.89 2.39
CA GLU A 172 25.49 13.04 1.27
C GLU A 172 24.02 12.65 1.39
N GLN A 173 23.56 12.33 2.60
CA GLN A 173 22.15 12.00 2.86
C GLN A 173 21.26 13.21 2.61
N GLN A 174 21.69 14.40 3.04
CA GLN A 174 20.99 15.66 2.81
C GLN A 174 20.90 15.99 1.31
N ALA A 175 21.98 15.84 0.57
CA ALA A 175 22.02 16.04 -0.88
C ALA A 175 21.09 15.06 -1.61
N ARG A 176 21.08 13.77 -1.18
CA ARG A 176 20.14 12.76 -1.69
C ARG A 176 18.68 13.13 -1.44
N LEU A 177 18.35 13.56 -0.22
CA LEU A 177 16.98 13.98 0.13
C LEU A 177 16.56 15.23 -0.66
N ALA A 178 17.43 16.21 -0.81
CA ALA A 178 17.17 17.40 -1.62
C ALA A 178 16.80 17.02 -3.07
N ARG A 179 17.53 16.07 -3.66
CA ARG A 179 17.23 15.55 -5.01
C ARG A 179 15.90 14.81 -5.07
N ILE A 180 15.57 14.00 -4.07
CA ILE A 180 14.29 13.26 -4.04
C ILE A 180 13.11 14.23 -3.86
N ARG A 181 13.26 15.32 -3.11
CA ARG A 181 12.23 16.34 -2.94
C ARG A 181 11.78 17.00 -4.25
N THR A 182 12.60 16.98 -5.30
CA THR A 182 12.21 17.48 -6.63
C THR A 182 11.34 16.49 -7.42
N MET A 183 11.17 15.28 -6.93
CA MET A 183 10.40 14.22 -7.59
C MET A 183 8.97 14.25 -7.04
N GLU A 184 8.08 14.87 -7.80
CA GLU A 184 6.67 15.02 -7.44
C GLU A 184 5.89 13.72 -7.70
N THR A 185 4.97 13.39 -6.80
CA THR A 185 4.07 12.22 -6.95
C THR A 185 3.18 12.31 -8.18
N ALA A 186 2.86 13.51 -8.63
CA ALA A 186 2.06 13.74 -9.84
C ALA A 186 2.73 13.27 -11.15
N LYS A 187 4.02 12.88 -11.09
CA LYS A 187 4.77 12.37 -12.25
C LYS A 187 4.88 10.84 -12.28
N ILE A 188 4.26 10.15 -11.34
CA ILE A 188 4.15 8.68 -11.30
C ILE A 188 2.83 8.24 -11.93
#